data_ed556c163adc802e52d33c7fb45bb144
#
_entry.id   ed556c163adc802e52d33c7fb45bb144
#
_cell.length_a   1.000
_cell.length_b   1.000
_cell.length_c   1.000
_cell.angle_alpha   90.00
_cell.angle_beta   90.00
_cell.angle_gamma   90.00
#
_symmetry.space_group_name_H-M   'P 1'
#
loop_
_entity.id
_entity.type
_entity.pdbx_description
1 polymer ?
#
loop_
_entity_poly.entity_id
_entity_poly.type
_entity_poly.pdbx_seq_one_letter_code
_entity_poly.pdbx_strand_id
1 'polypeptide(L)'
;MPLLPFYIASAVAAVGLLYILRPNNPSLRRGGAVVALAGAGLFISEALRLAGPPSAGVPIALLIALVVIGLYAAVRVITHPRPVFAALYFIVTVVASAVIFLLLQAEFMAFALIIVYAGAILITYMFVLMLADQGPRDSIGHIDDDGDYDRVPREPMAAVLVGFILLGTLAAVC
;
A
#
# COMPACT_ATOMS: atom_id res chain seq x y z
N MET A 1 18.06 15.69 16.44
CA MET A 1 17.38 15.77 15.13
C MET A 1 17.09 14.35 14.62
N PRO A 2 16.14 13.63 15.23
CA PRO A 2 15.86 12.23 14.88
C PRO A 2 15.05 12.08 13.58
N LEU A 3 14.53 13.18 13.01
CA LEU A 3 13.63 13.14 11.85
C LEU A 3 14.38 13.12 10.50
N LEU A 4 15.64 13.49 10.48
CA LEU A 4 16.45 13.57 9.26
C LEU A 4 16.57 12.24 8.51
N PRO A 5 16.78 11.08 9.17
CA PRO A 5 16.85 9.78 8.48
C PRO A 5 15.53 9.38 7.82
N PHE A 6 14.35 9.76 8.39
CA PHE A 6 13.05 9.50 7.76
C PHE A 6 12.87 10.26 6.44
N TYR A 7 13.28 11.53 6.41
CA TYR A 7 13.21 12.31 5.18
C TYR A 7 14.16 11.77 4.11
N ILE A 8 15.35 11.32 4.52
CA ILE A 8 16.31 10.70 3.59
C ILE A 8 15.73 9.37 3.04
N ALA A 9 15.19 8.52 3.90
CA ALA A 9 14.61 7.23 3.51
C ALA A 9 13.40 7.42 2.57
N SER A 10 12.51 8.37 2.88
CA SER A 10 11.36 8.69 2.02
C SER A 10 11.80 9.29 0.68
N ALA A 11 12.81 10.17 0.67
CA ALA A 11 13.35 10.74 -0.56
C ALA A 11 14.01 9.69 -1.45
N VAL A 12 14.77 8.75 -0.87
CA VAL A 12 15.38 7.62 -1.61
C VAL A 12 14.31 6.73 -2.22
N ALA A 13 13.25 6.41 -1.47
CA ALA A 13 12.13 5.63 -1.98
C ALA A 13 11.39 6.36 -3.12
N ALA A 14 11.17 7.68 -2.98
CA ALA A 14 10.56 8.51 -4.01
C ALA A 14 11.37 8.52 -5.31
N VAL A 15 12.69 8.73 -5.20
CA VAL A 15 13.60 8.71 -6.35
C VAL A 15 13.57 7.34 -7.04
N GLY A 16 13.59 6.25 -6.28
CA GLY A 16 13.48 4.90 -6.83
C GLY A 16 12.18 4.69 -7.62
N LEU A 17 11.05 5.18 -7.09
CA LEU A 17 9.74 5.09 -7.74
C LEU A 17 9.68 5.96 -9.01
N LEU A 18 10.25 7.16 -8.99
CA LEU A 18 10.36 8.02 -10.18
C LEU A 18 11.15 7.36 -11.31
N TYR A 19 12.22 6.61 -10.98
CA TYR A 19 12.97 5.83 -11.96
C TYR A 19 12.18 4.67 -12.56
N ILE A 20 11.29 4.05 -11.79
CA ILE A 20 10.38 2.99 -12.28
C ILE A 20 9.35 3.55 -13.25
N LEU A 21 8.83 4.74 -12.98
CA LEU A 21 7.81 5.40 -13.80
C LEU A 21 8.33 5.99 -15.11
N ARG A 22 9.64 6.08 -15.29
CA ARG A 22 10.24 6.63 -16.52
C ARG A 22 10.24 5.57 -17.63
N PRO A 23 9.49 5.76 -18.74
CA PRO A 23 9.18 4.70 -19.71
C PRO A 23 10.32 4.28 -20.64
N ASN A 24 11.53 4.86 -20.51
CA ASN A 24 12.49 4.86 -21.62
C ASN A 24 13.58 3.77 -21.60
N ASN A 25 13.77 2.98 -20.49
CA ASN A 25 14.79 1.92 -20.48
C ASN A 25 14.47 0.80 -19.48
N PRO A 26 14.44 -0.50 -19.88
CA PRO A 26 14.15 -1.61 -18.98
C PRO A 26 15.23 -1.84 -17.92
N SER A 27 16.48 -1.45 -18.17
CA SER A 27 17.59 -1.52 -17.21
C SER A 27 17.44 -0.48 -16.09
N LEU A 28 17.01 0.74 -16.42
CA LEU A 28 16.71 1.80 -15.45
C LEU A 28 15.54 1.43 -14.55
N ARG A 29 14.54 0.74 -15.07
CA ARG A 29 13.38 0.26 -14.30
C ARG A 29 13.76 -0.76 -13.24
N ARG A 30 14.69 -1.67 -13.55
CA ARG A 30 15.26 -2.63 -12.57
C ARG A 30 16.09 -1.93 -11.51
N GLY A 31 16.92 -0.96 -11.90
CA GLY A 31 17.68 -0.13 -10.95
C GLY A 31 16.77 0.69 -10.04
N GLY A 32 15.72 1.30 -10.58
CA GLY A 32 14.72 2.04 -9.82
C GLY A 32 13.99 1.17 -8.78
N ALA A 33 13.66 -0.09 -9.13
CA ALA A 33 13.04 -1.02 -8.20
C ALA A 33 13.96 -1.36 -7.01
N VAL A 34 15.24 -1.57 -7.25
CA VAL A 34 16.22 -1.81 -6.19
C VAL A 34 16.36 -0.60 -5.27
N VAL A 35 16.41 0.61 -5.82
CA VAL A 35 16.50 1.86 -5.04
C VAL A 35 15.22 2.09 -4.23
N ALA A 36 14.04 1.84 -4.80
CA ALA A 36 12.77 1.96 -4.09
C ALA A 36 12.67 0.95 -2.93
N LEU A 37 13.08 -0.30 -3.15
CA LEU A 37 13.12 -1.33 -2.11
C LEU A 37 14.14 -0.99 -1.01
N ALA A 38 15.31 -0.47 -1.38
CA ALA A 38 16.31 -0.01 -0.41
C ALA A 38 15.76 1.15 0.44
N GLY A 39 15.10 2.13 -0.16
CA GLY A 39 14.45 3.23 0.54
C GLY A 39 13.35 2.76 1.49
N ALA A 40 12.49 1.84 1.06
CA ALA A 40 11.48 1.21 1.90
C ALA A 40 12.11 0.43 3.07
N GLY A 41 13.19 -0.32 2.82
CA GLY A 41 13.94 -1.05 3.84
C GLY A 41 14.55 -0.11 4.89
N LEU A 42 15.15 1.00 4.46
CA LEU A 42 15.67 2.02 5.36
C LEU A 42 14.54 2.66 6.20
N PHE A 43 13.40 2.97 5.60
CA PHE A 43 12.25 3.53 6.30
C PHE A 43 11.74 2.56 7.38
N ILE A 44 11.59 1.27 7.05
CA ILE A 44 11.19 0.24 7.99
C ILE A 44 12.23 0.07 9.10
N SER A 45 13.52 0.09 8.79
CA SER A 45 14.59 -0.05 9.79
C SER A 45 14.60 1.10 10.79
N GLU A 46 14.38 2.33 10.33
CA GLU A 46 14.28 3.50 11.21
C GLU A 46 13.00 3.49 12.05
N ALA A 47 11.86 3.10 11.46
CA ALA A 47 10.62 2.92 12.19
C ALA A 47 10.75 1.86 13.31
N LEU A 48 11.42 0.74 13.03
CA LEU A 48 11.69 -0.30 14.03
C LEU A 48 12.64 0.17 15.14
N ARG A 49 13.64 0.99 14.81
CA ARG A 49 14.56 1.58 15.80
C ARG A 49 13.84 2.51 16.77
N LEU A 50 12.90 3.32 16.27
CA LEU A 50 12.12 4.26 17.10
C LEU A 50 11.03 3.57 17.90
N ALA A 51 10.45 2.49 17.37
CA ALA A 51 9.47 1.69 18.09
C ALA A 51 10.04 1.01 19.36
N GLY A 52 11.37 0.96 19.48
CA GLY A 52 12.03 0.29 20.60
C GLY A 52 11.94 -1.24 20.53
N PRO A 53 12.54 -1.96 21.47
CA PRO A 53 12.37 -3.40 21.52
C PRO A 53 10.91 -3.73 21.81
N PRO A 54 10.29 -4.66 21.06
CA PRO A 54 8.93 -5.09 21.34
C PRO A 54 8.82 -5.56 22.78
N SER A 55 7.69 -5.23 23.41
CA SER A 55 7.39 -5.66 24.79
C SER A 55 7.69 -7.14 24.95
N ALA A 56 8.35 -7.50 26.06
CA ALA A 56 8.82 -8.85 26.34
C ALA A 56 7.70 -9.88 26.10
N GLY A 57 7.81 -10.69 25.05
CA GLY A 57 6.83 -11.72 24.68
C GLY A 57 6.44 -11.77 23.20
N VAL A 58 6.59 -10.68 22.44
CA VAL A 58 6.24 -10.69 21.02
C VAL A 58 7.49 -10.99 20.18
N PRO A 59 7.53 -12.10 19.41
CA PRO A 59 8.67 -12.38 18.56
C PRO A 59 8.76 -11.34 17.43
N ILE A 60 9.87 -10.62 17.35
CA ILE A 60 10.15 -9.62 16.29
C ILE A 60 9.91 -10.20 14.91
N ALA A 61 10.25 -11.48 14.73
CA ALA A 61 10.05 -12.18 13.45
C ALA A 61 8.57 -12.21 13.03
N LEU A 62 7.64 -12.41 13.99
CA LEU A 62 6.21 -12.41 13.72
C LEU A 62 5.72 -11.02 13.29
N LEU A 63 6.18 -9.97 13.97
CA LEU A 63 5.81 -8.59 13.65
C LEU A 63 6.32 -8.20 12.25
N ILE A 64 7.57 -8.52 11.94
CA ILE A 64 8.14 -8.29 10.60
C ILE A 64 7.37 -9.07 9.53
N ALA A 65 7.02 -10.34 9.79
CA ALA A 65 6.25 -11.15 8.85
C ALA A 65 4.87 -10.52 8.57
N LEU A 66 4.17 -10.05 9.60
CA LEU A 66 2.85 -9.39 9.45
C LEU A 66 2.95 -8.08 8.67
N VAL A 67 3.98 -7.27 8.94
CA VAL A 67 4.22 -6.03 8.19
C VAL A 67 4.50 -6.32 6.72
N VAL A 68 5.33 -7.32 6.43
CA VAL A 68 5.65 -7.71 5.04
C VAL A 68 4.41 -8.25 4.32
N ILE A 69 3.62 -9.11 4.97
CA ILE A 69 2.37 -9.63 4.39
C ILE A 69 1.38 -8.50 4.14
N GLY A 70 1.18 -7.61 5.12
CA GLY A 70 0.29 -6.46 4.98
C GLY A 70 0.72 -5.51 3.86
N LEU A 71 2.01 -5.21 3.77
CA LEU A 71 2.55 -4.35 2.72
C LEU A 71 2.41 -4.99 1.33
N TYR A 72 2.74 -6.28 1.20
CA TYR A 72 2.54 -7.03 -0.04
C TYR A 72 1.07 -7.01 -0.46
N ALA A 73 0.17 -7.29 0.47
CA ALA A 73 -1.26 -7.27 0.21
C ALA A 73 -1.75 -5.86 -0.21
N ALA A 74 -1.30 -4.80 0.47
CA ALA A 74 -1.63 -3.41 0.13
C ALA A 74 -1.19 -3.03 -1.30
N VAL A 75 0.00 -3.43 -1.72
CA VAL A 75 0.46 -3.23 -3.09
C VAL A 75 -0.42 -4.00 -4.07
N ARG A 76 -0.82 -5.22 -3.73
CA ARG A 76 -1.70 -6.03 -4.59
C ARG A 76 -3.12 -5.46 -4.71
N VAL A 77 -3.64 -4.81 -3.67
CA VAL A 77 -4.92 -4.09 -3.73
C VAL A 77 -4.93 -3.08 -4.89
N ILE A 78 -3.85 -2.30 -5.02
CA ILE A 78 -3.78 -1.21 -6.01
C ILE A 78 -3.44 -1.73 -7.40
N THR A 79 -2.61 -2.78 -7.49
CA THR A 79 -2.08 -3.26 -8.78
C THR A 79 -2.92 -4.34 -9.46
N HIS A 80 -3.91 -4.90 -8.76
CA HIS A 80 -4.70 -6.00 -9.32
C HIS A 80 -5.77 -5.48 -10.30
N PRO A 81 -5.83 -5.99 -11.56
CA PRO A 81 -6.75 -5.48 -12.58
C PRO A 81 -8.21 -5.83 -12.31
N ARG A 82 -8.49 -6.88 -11.54
CA ARG A 82 -9.85 -7.32 -11.21
C ARG A 82 -10.25 -6.82 -9.82
N PRO A 83 -11.31 -6.01 -9.69
CA PRO A 83 -11.68 -5.37 -8.41
C PRO A 83 -12.06 -6.38 -7.32
N VAL A 84 -12.62 -7.53 -7.68
CA VAL A 84 -12.97 -8.60 -6.71
C VAL A 84 -11.71 -9.16 -6.02
N PHE A 85 -10.64 -9.42 -6.78
CA PHE A 85 -9.38 -9.90 -6.19
C PHE A 85 -8.67 -8.78 -5.40
N ALA A 86 -8.76 -7.54 -5.84
CA ALA A 86 -8.24 -6.40 -5.08
C ALA A 86 -8.90 -6.33 -3.70
N ALA A 87 -10.21 -6.53 -3.61
CA ALA A 87 -10.94 -6.56 -2.35
C ALA A 87 -10.51 -7.73 -1.45
N LEU A 88 -10.21 -8.91 -2.00
CA LEU A 88 -9.66 -10.02 -1.21
C LEU A 88 -8.28 -9.69 -0.62
N TYR A 89 -7.40 -9.04 -1.36
CA TYR A 89 -6.12 -8.56 -0.83
C TYR A 89 -6.32 -7.47 0.23
N PHE A 90 -7.36 -6.65 0.11
CA PHE A 90 -7.71 -5.68 1.13
C PHE A 90 -8.09 -6.35 2.47
N ILE A 91 -8.83 -7.45 2.44
CA ILE A 91 -9.09 -8.25 3.66
C ILE A 91 -7.77 -8.68 4.31
N VAL A 92 -6.84 -9.20 3.53
CA VAL A 92 -5.54 -9.63 4.06
C VAL A 92 -4.80 -8.47 4.73
N THR A 93 -4.84 -7.28 4.14
CA THR A 93 -4.24 -6.07 4.73
C THR A 93 -4.91 -5.70 6.06
N VAL A 94 -6.23 -5.73 6.12
CA VAL A 94 -6.99 -5.42 7.35
C VAL A 94 -6.72 -6.44 8.44
N VAL A 95 -6.72 -7.74 8.10
CA VAL A 95 -6.43 -8.82 9.07
C VAL A 95 -4.99 -8.70 9.59
N ALA A 96 -4.01 -8.45 8.71
CA ALA A 96 -2.63 -8.24 9.14
C ALA A 96 -2.51 -7.07 10.12
N SER A 97 -3.19 -5.95 9.84
CA SER A 97 -3.25 -4.79 10.73
C SER A 97 -3.92 -5.12 12.07
N ALA A 98 -5.04 -5.85 12.04
CA ALA A 98 -5.75 -6.27 13.26
C ALA A 98 -4.87 -7.17 14.15
N VAL A 99 -4.12 -8.10 13.56
CA VAL A 99 -3.18 -8.95 14.31
C VAL A 99 -2.05 -8.11 14.93
N ILE A 100 -1.55 -7.08 14.24
CA ILE A 100 -0.57 -6.15 14.81
C ILE A 100 -1.16 -5.42 16.02
N PHE A 101 -2.41 -4.95 15.96
CA PHE A 101 -3.08 -4.33 17.11
C PHE A 101 -3.27 -5.32 18.28
N LEU A 102 -3.57 -6.59 18.00
CA LEU A 102 -3.61 -7.63 19.05
C LEU A 102 -2.25 -7.81 19.73
N LEU A 103 -1.17 -7.81 18.96
CA LEU A 103 0.18 -7.89 19.51
C LEU A 103 0.56 -6.68 20.35
N LEU A 104 -0.03 -5.51 20.07
CA LEU A 104 0.13 -4.29 20.86
C LEU A 104 -0.83 -4.21 22.06
N GLN A 105 -1.57 -5.28 22.39
CA GLN A 105 -2.58 -5.33 23.45
C GLN A 105 -3.76 -4.37 23.23
N ALA A 106 -3.97 -3.90 22.00
CA ALA A 106 -5.09 -3.05 21.62
C ALA A 106 -6.25 -3.89 21.06
N GLU A 107 -6.79 -4.80 21.86
CA GLU A 107 -7.78 -5.80 21.46
C GLU A 107 -9.04 -5.16 20.86
N PHE A 108 -9.53 -4.10 21.49
CA PHE A 108 -10.72 -3.39 21.00
C PHE A 108 -10.54 -2.86 19.56
N MET A 109 -9.37 -2.28 19.29
CA MET A 109 -9.06 -1.77 17.93
C MET A 109 -8.96 -2.89 16.90
N ALA A 110 -8.37 -4.03 17.29
CA ALA A 110 -8.28 -5.20 16.43
C ALA A 110 -9.67 -5.73 16.05
N PHE A 111 -10.56 -5.91 17.02
CA PHE A 111 -11.93 -6.37 16.76
C PHE A 111 -12.74 -5.34 15.98
N ALA A 112 -12.60 -4.05 16.28
CA ALA A 112 -13.26 -2.99 15.52
C ALA A 112 -12.85 -2.99 14.04
N LEU A 113 -11.56 -3.17 13.74
CA LEU A 113 -11.08 -3.31 12.36
C LEU A 113 -11.70 -4.50 11.65
N ILE A 114 -11.74 -5.67 12.26
CA ILE A 114 -12.31 -6.87 11.63
C ILE A 114 -13.80 -6.71 11.41
N ILE A 115 -14.56 -6.26 12.41
CA ILE A 115 -16.02 -6.18 12.33
C ILE A 115 -16.44 -5.07 11.36
N VAL A 116 -15.83 -3.90 11.44
CA VAL A 116 -16.25 -2.74 10.62
C VAL A 116 -15.65 -2.82 9.22
N TYR A 117 -14.32 -2.96 9.09
CA TYR A 117 -13.68 -2.93 7.78
C TYR A 117 -13.87 -4.23 7.00
N ALA A 118 -13.57 -5.37 7.57
CA ALA A 118 -13.71 -6.65 6.87
C ALA A 118 -15.17 -7.10 6.84
N GLY A 119 -15.92 -6.89 7.91
CA GLY A 119 -17.32 -7.30 8.01
C GLY A 119 -18.27 -6.36 7.25
N ALA A 120 -18.43 -5.12 7.70
CA ALA A 120 -19.46 -4.24 7.16
C ALA A 120 -19.03 -3.58 5.83
N ILE A 121 -17.91 -2.87 5.82
CA ILE A 121 -17.53 -2.04 4.67
C ILE A 121 -17.20 -2.90 3.46
N LEU A 122 -16.37 -3.92 3.64
CA LEU A 122 -15.93 -4.73 2.51
C LEU A 122 -17.06 -5.55 1.91
N ILE A 123 -17.94 -6.15 2.72
CA ILE A 123 -19.07 -6.93 2.22
C ILE A 123 -20.00 -6.03 1.38
N THR A 124 -20.29 -4.83 1.88
CA THR A 124 -21.12 -3.86 1.14
C THR A 124 -20.44 -3.46 -0.17
N TYR A 125 -19.15 -3.18 -0.13
CA TYR A 125 -18.37 -2.82 -1.32
C TYR A 125 -18.31 -3.96 -2.35
N MET A 126 -18.08 -5.19 -1.91
CA MET A 126 -18.08 -6.36 -2.78
C MET A 126 -19.44 -6.60 -3.43
N PHE A 127 -20.53 -6.38 -2.69
CA PHE A 127 -21.87 -6.49 -3.23
C PHE A 127 -22.14 -5.46 -4.33
N VAL A 128 -21.72 -4.20 -4.11
CA VAL A 128 -21.84 -3.13 -5.11
C VAL A 128 -21.02 -3.44 -6.36
N LEU A 129 -19.77 -3.89 -6.18
CA LEU A 129 -18.92 -4.26 -7.31
C LEU A 129 -19.49 -5.43 -8.13
N MET A 130 -20.04 -6.43 -7.45
CA MET A 130 -20.66 -7.57 -8.12
C MET A 130 -21.88 -7.15 -8.94
N LEU A 131 -22.69 -6.22 -8.43
CA LEU A 131 -23.83 -5.69 -9.18
C LEU A 131 -23.38 -4.81 -10.35
N ALA A 132 -22.35 -4.00 -10.17
CA ALA A 132 -21.80 -3.14 -11.23
C ALA A 132 -21.19 -3.96 -12.39
N ASP A 133 -20.56 -5.08 -12.09
CA ASP A 133 -19.97 -5.96 -13.12
C ASP A 133 -21.02 -6.75 -13.92
N GLN A 134 -22.24 -6.88 -13.39
CA GLN A 134 -23.40 -7.52 -14.06
C GLN A 134 -24.19 -6.55 -14.94
N GLY A 135 -23.84 -5.26 -14.98
CA GLY A 135 -24.45 -4.32 -15.90
C GLY A 135 -24.34 -4.81 -17.36
N PRO A 136 -25.38 -4.59 -18.22
CA PRO A 136 -25.30 -5.00 -19.59
C PRO A 136 -24.06 -4.35 -20.21
N ARG A 137 -23.07 -5.19 -20.54
CA ARG A 137 -22.04 -4.82 -21.51
C ARG A 137 -22.76 -4.76 -22.85
N ASP A 138 -23.46 -3.66 -23.07
CA ASP A 138 -24.07 -3.43 -24.35
C ASP A 138 -22.97 -3.53 -25.40
N SER A 139 -23.15 -4.52 -26.23
CA SER A 139 -22.44 -4.76 -27.49
C SER A 139 -22.74 -3.60 -28.48
N ILE A 140 -22.47 -2.37 -28.05
CA ILE A 140 -22.35 -1.24 -28.96
C ILE A 140 -20.93 -1.30 -29.47
N GLY A 141 -20.84 -1.83 -30.70
CA GLY A 141 -19.59 -1.98 -31.40
C GLY A 141 -18.81 -0.68 -31.48
N HIS A 142 -17.51 -0.84 -31.43
CA HIS A 142 -16.54 0.11 -31.94
C HIS A 142 -16.69 1.57 -31.51
N ILE A 143 -16.36 1.88 -30.27
CA ILE A 143 -15.65 3.11 -29.98
C ILE A 143 -14.47 2.70 -29.09
N ASP A 144 -13.38 2.33 -29.74
CA ASP A 144 -12.10 1.91 -29.11
C ASP A 144 -11.34 3.08 -28.49
N ASP A 145 -11.97 4.21 -28.21
CA ASP A 145 -11.27 5.44 -27.83
C ASP A 145 -11.48 5.86 -26.36
N ASP A 146 -12.42 5.29 -25.62
CA ASP A 146 -12.70 5.71 -24.25
C ASP A 146 -11.99 4.87 -23.18
N GLY A 147 -11.34 3.77 -23.54
CA GLY A 147 -10.67 2.86 -22.60
C GLY A 147 -9.23 3.25 -22.23
N ASP A 148 -8.62 4.16 -22.94
CA ASP A 148 -7.19 4.50 -22.79
C ASP A 148 -6.94 5.60 -21.76
N TYR A 149 -7.96 6.39 -21.41
CA TYR A 149 -7.84 7.46 -20.42
C TYR A 149 -7.57 6.96 -19.00
N ASP A 150 -8.08 5.78 -18.65
CA ASP A 150 -7.90 5.18 -17.30
C ASP A 150 -6.61 4.38 -17.18
N ARG A 151 -5.97 4.03 -18.30
CA ARG A 151 -4.77 3.18 -18.31
C ARG A 151 -3.46 3.95 -18.22
N VAL A 152 -3.45 5.20 -18.65
CA VAL A 152 -2.26 6.04 -18.65
C VAL A 152 -2.45 7.17 -17.65
N PRO A 153 -1.75 7.15 -16.50
CA PRO A 153 -1.83 8.23 -15.53
C PRO A 153 -1.30 9.51 -16.18
N ARG A 154 -2.12 10.57 -16.18
CA ARG A 154 -1.78 11.86 -16.82
C ARG A 154 -0.54 12.50 -16.24
N GLU A 155 -0.36 12.41 -14.93
CA GLU A 155 0.78 13.02 -14.22
C GLU A 155 1.30 12.12 -13.09
N PRO A 156 1.97 11.00 -13.42
CA PRO A 156 2.45 10.06 -12.40
C PRO A 156 3.53 10.69 -11.50
N MET A 157 4.30 11.66 -12.02
CA MET A 157 5.34 12.32 -11.25
C MET A 157 4.79 13.23 -10.15
N ALA A 158 3.75 14.01 -10.45
CA ALA A 158 3.11 14.89 -9.47
C ALA A 158 2.46 14.08 -8.34
N ALA A 159 1.76 13.00 -8.67
CA ALA A 159 1.12 12.12 -7.69
C ALA A 159 2.14 11.49 -6.72
N VAL A 160 3.27 11.01 -7.23
CA VAL A 160 4.34 10.44 -6.41
C VAL A 160 4.96 11.49 -5.50
N LEU A 161 5.27 12.68 -6.01
CA LEU A 161 5.85 13.77 -5.22
C LEU A 161 4.91 14.19 -4.08
N VAL A 162 3.64 14.42 -4.37
CA VAL A 162 2.65 14.81 -3.36
C VAL A 162 2.49 13.70 -2.32
N GLY A 163 2.40 12.44 -2.74
CA GLY A 163 2.29 11.29 -1.84
C GLY A 163 3.48 11.17 -0.88
N PHE A 164 4.71 11.34 -1.37
CA PHE A 164 5.91 11.27 -0.52
C PHE A 164 6.09 12.48 0.39
N ILE A 165 5.71 13.69 -0.05
CA ILE A 165 5.69 14.88 0.81
C ILE A 165 4.70 14.68 1.97
N LEU A 166 3.49 14.20 1.67
CA LEU A 166 2.49 13.90 2.70
C LEU A 166 2.97 12.82 3.67
N LEU A 167 3.56 11.74 3.15
CA LEU A 167 4.10 10.67 3.98
C LEU A 167 5.25 11.17 4.87
N GLY A 168 6.16 11.99 4.33
CA GLY A 168 7.24 12.60 5.09
C GLY A 168 6.74 13.56 6.17
N THR A 169 5.75 14.40 5.89
CA THR A 169 5.18 15.34 6.87
C THR A 169 4.41 14.61 7.97
N LEU A 170 3.61 13.59 7.64
CA LEU A 170 2.91 12.77 8.63
C LEU A 170 3.88 12.02 9.53
N ALA A 171 4.91 11.39 8.97
CA ALA A 171 5.94 10.70 9.75
C ALA A 171 6.77 11.63 10.65
N ALA A 172 6.83 12.93 10.32
CA ALA A 172 7.53 13.92 11.13
C ALA A 172 6.69 14.44 12.33
N VAL A 173 5.37 14.32 12.24
CA VAL A 173 4.44 14.83 13.27
C VAL A 173 4.09 13.74 14.30
N CYS A 174 4.17 12.46 13.93
CA CYS A 174 4.00 11.33 14.86
C CYS A 174 5.27 11.00 15.62
#